data_7eb9f2ce83670967df71194d603491e5
#
_entry.id   7eb9f2ce83670967df71194d603491e5
#
_cell.length_a   1.000
_cell.length_b   1.000
_cell.length_c   1.000
_cell.angle_alpha   90.00
_cell.angle_beta   90.00
_cell.angle_gamma   90.00
#
_symmetry.space_group_name_H-M   'P 1'
#
loop_
_entity.id
_entity.type
_entity.pdbx_description
1 polymer ?
#
loop_
_entity_poly.entity_id
_entity_poly.type
_entity_poly.pdbx_seq_one_letter_code
_entity_poly.pdbx_strand_id
1 'polypeptide(L)'
;MPLTVHHLGKSQSERIVWLCEELAIPYELKVYDRDKVTRLAPPEYKALHPLGAAPVIADGDLVLAESAAIVDYIVARYGHGRLVLAPEHPDYAQFLYWFHFANGTLQPATGRNMILARLDLEADNAVLRAMKGRFDLVLRSIEARLAAVDHLAGAEFTTADIMSVFSLTTMRLFLPFDLAPYPAIRAYLQRIGERDAYRRAMRKGDPDLTPLLT
;
A
#
# COMPACT_ATOMS: atom_id res chain seq x y z
N MET A 1 20.50 15.05 8.93
CA MET A 1 20.71 13.84 8.10
C MET A 1 19.60 13.80 7.06
N PRO A 2 19.79 13.23 5.87
CA PRO A 2 18.70 13.10 4.92
C PRO A 2 17.64 12.12 5.44
N LEU A 3 16.38 12.26 4.95
CA LEU A 3 15.31 11.30 5.19
C LEU A 3 15.77 9.90 4.73
N THR A 4 15.74 8.93 5.60
CA THR A 4 16.08 7.53 5.29
C THR A 4 14.81 6.68 5.27
N VAL A 5 14.56 6.00 4.16
CA VAL A 5 13.46 5.03 4.01
C VAL A 5 14.03 3.61 4.18
N HIS A 6 13.59 2.91 5.23
CA HIS A 6 13.93 1.51 5.45
C HIS A 6 12.89 0.63 4.73
N HIS A 7 13.27 0.10 3.59
CA HIS A 7 12.41 -0.75 2.76
C HIS A 7 12.66 -2.23 3.04
N LEU A 8 11.63 -2.91 3.54
CA LEU A 8 11.63 -4.37 3.59
C LEU A 8 11.04 -4.90 2.27
N GLY A 9 11.79 -5.69 1.55
CA GLY A 9 11.37 -6.21 0.25
C GLY A 9 9.98 -6.86 0.27
N LYS A 10 9.19 -6.59 -0.76
CA LYS A 10 7.82 -7.10 -0.95
C LYS A 10 6.92 -6.79 0.25
N SER A 11 6.94 -5.55 0.70
CA SER A 11 6.12 -5.10 1.84
C SER A 11 5.48 -3.74 1.56
N GLN A 12 4.56 -3.36 2.45
CA GLN A 12 3.90 -2.05 2.38
C GLN A 12 4.85 -0.84 2.49
N SER A 13 6.15 -1.03 2.75
CA SER A 13 7.13 0.06 2.67
C SER A 13 7.36 0.56 1.22
N GLU A 14 6.94 -0.18 0.20
CA GLU A 14 6.89 0.29 -1.19
C GLU A 14 6.09 1.60 -1.32
N ARG A 15 5.04 1.79 -0.50
CA ARG A 15 4.26 3.03 -0.43
C ARG A 15 5.12 4.25 -0.19
N ILE A 16 6.10 4.10 0.69
CA ILE A 16 6.96 5.21 1.13
C ILE A 16 8.03 5.50 0.07
N VAL A 17 8.62 4.46 -0.51
CA VAL A 17 9.53 4.62 -1.66
C VAL A 17 8.80 5.32 -2.81
N TRP A 18 7.59 4.87 -3.13
CA TRP A 18 6.78 5.48 -4.20
C TRP A 18 6.38 6.92 -3.89
N LEU A 19 5.97 7.23 -2.66
CA LEU A 19 5.66 8.60 -2.25
C LEU A 19 6.87 9.53 -2.45
N CYS A 20 8.07 9.11 -2.05
CA CYS A 20 9.28 9.90 -2.23
C CYS A 20 9.59 10.15 -3.72
N GLU A 21 9.38 9.14 -4.58
CA GLU A 21 9.55 9.26 -6.04
C GLU A 21 8.50 10.18 -6.69
N GLU A 22 7.24 10.14 -6.24
CA GLU A 22 6.18 11.05 -6.72
C GLU A 22 6.43 12.50 -6.30
N LEU A 23 6.92 12.70 -5.10
CA LEU A 23 7.27 14.02 -4.59
C LEU A 23 8.63 14.52 -5.12
N ALA A 24 9.40 13.66 -5.78
CA ALA A 24 10.76 13.95 -6.25
C ALA A 24 11.65 14.55 -5.14
N ILE A 25 11.52 14.06 -3.91
CA ILE A 25 12.30 14.52 -2.77
C ILE A 25 13.57 13.67 -2.62
N PRO A 26 14.68 14.26 -2.10
CA PRO A 26 15.89 13.50 -1.81
C PRO A 26 15.68 12.60 -0.58
N TYR A 27 16.08 11.33 -0.68
CA TYR A 27 16.06 10.38 0.42
C TYR A 27 17.14 9.31 0.24
N GLU A 28 17.56 8.71 1.35
CA GLU A 28 18.38 7.51 1.36
C GLU A 28 17.47 6.28 1.41
N LEU A 29 17.70 5.30 0.53
CA LEU A 29 16.97 4.03 0.55
C LEU A 29 17.85 2.92 1.13
N LYS A 30 17.41 2.31 2.22
CA LYS A 30 18.02 1.10 2.79
C LYS A 30 17.08 -0.08 2.56
N VAL A 31 17.52 -1.00 1.72
CA VAL A 31 16.75 -2.21 1.36
C VAL A 31 17.16 -3.36 2.27
N TYR A 32 16.17 -4.11 2.75
CA TYR A 32 16.32 -5.29 3.60
C TYR A 32 15.62 -6.47 2.94
N ASP A 33 16.37 -7.55 2.75
CA ASP A 33 15.81 -8.79 2.24
C ASP A 33 15.06 -9.54 3.34
N ARG A 34 13.99 -10.22 2.94
CA ARG A 34 13.31 -11.16 3.85
C ARG A 34 14.15 -12.41 4.02
N ASP A 35 14.09 -12.99 5.21
CA ASP A 35 14.63 -14.33 5.45
C ASP A 35 14.08 -15.31 4.40
N LYS A 36 14.98 -16.07 3.76
CA LYS A 36 14.63 -16.91 2.62
C LYS A 36 13.72 -18.09 2.98
N VAL A 37 13.78 -18.55 4.22
CA VAL A 37 13.01 -19.72 4.73
C VAL A 37 11.71 -19.26 5.36
N THR A 38 11.79 -18.37 6.35
CA THR A 38 10.62 -17.92 7.13
C THR A 38 9.81 -16.83 6.43
N ARG A 39 10.40 -16.14 5.47
CA ARG A 39 9.83 -14.97 4.77
C ARG A 39 9.55 -13.78 5.70
N LEU A 40 10.05 -13.82 6.91
CA LEU A 40 9.93 -12.73 7.88
C LEU A 40 10.99 -11.66 7.67
N ALA A 41 10.80 -10.50 8.32
CA ALA A 41 11.80 -9.44 8.37
C ALA A 41 13.06 -9.93 9.13
N PRO A 42 14.27 -9.57 8.69
CA PRO A 42 15.50 -9.95 9.36
C PRO A 42 15.65 -9.21 10.70
N PRO A 43 16.52 -9.71 11.62
CA PRO A 43 16.69 -9.11 12.95
C PRO A 43 17.04 -7.62 12.93
N GLU A 44 17.93 -7.22 12.02
CA GLU A 44 18.37 -5.84 11.88
C GLU A 44 17.22 -4.88 11.47
N TYR A 45 16.26 -5.36 10.67
CA TYR A 45 15.06 -4.60 10.36
C TYR A 45 14.14 -4.49 11.59
N LYS A 46 13.93 -5.61 12.28
CA LYS A 46 13.08 -5.65 13.48
C LYS A 46 13.60 -4.73 14.60
N ALA A 47 14.92 -4.53 14.67
CA ALA A 47 15.55 -3.66 15.67
C ALA A 47 15.30 -2.16 15.42
N LEU A 48 14.82 -1.75 14.23
CA LEU A 48 14.56 -0.34 13.91
C LEU A 48 13.42 0.27 14.72
N HIS A 49 12.41 -0.52 15.07
CA HIS A 49 11.23 -0.05 15.80
C HIS A 49 10.65 -1.18 16.66
N PRO A 50 10.10 -0.91 17.86
CA PRO A 50 9.57 -1.94 18.76
C PRO A 50 8.54 -2.91 18.15
N LEU A 51 7.74 -2.45 17.19
CA LEU A 51 6.78 -3.30 16.48
C LEU A 51 7.44 -4.27 15.48
N GLY A 52 8.70 -4.03 15.09
CA GLY A 52 9.42 -4.87 14.12
C GLY A 52 8.72 -5.01 12.76
N ALA A 53 7.86 -4.06 12.40
CA ALA A 53 7.00 -4.09 11.22
C ALA A 53 7.37 -3.00 10.22
N ALA A 54 7.12 -3.24 8.93
CA ALA A 54 7.29 -2.26 7.85
C ALA A 54 6.01 -1.43 7.67
N PRO A 55 6.12 -0.14 7.24
CA PRO A 55 7.34 0.61 6.96
C PRO A 55 7.98 1.26 8.19
N VAL A 56 9.25 1.68 8.05
CA VAL A 56 9.96 2.53 9.01
C VAL A 56 10.75 3.58 8.24
N ILE A 57 10.78 4.82 8.74
CA ILE A 57 11.68 5.89 8.28
C ILE A 57 12.53 6.40 9.44
N ALA A 58 13.68 7.02 9.10
CA ALA A 58 14.45 7.83 10.01
C ALA A 58 14.65 9.24 9.42
N ASP A 59 14.51 10.28 10.25
CA ASP A 59 14.72 11.67 9.87
C ASP A 59 15.40 12.43 11.03
N GLY A 60 16.71 12.59 10.95
CA GLY A 60 17.52 13.00 12.10
C GLY A 60 17.41 11.96 13.22
N ASP A 61 16.99 12.41 14.41
CA ASP A 61 16.79 11.55 15.58
C ASP A 61 15.40 10.90 15.63
N LEU A 62 14.50 11.30 14.73
CA LEU A 62 13.17 10.70 14.63
C LEU A 62 13.25 9.33 13.96
N VAL A 63 12.65 8.32 14.58
CA VAL A 63 12.30 7.05 13.95
C VAL A 63 10.78 6.93 13.98
N LEU A 64 10.16 6.78 12.81
CA LEU A 64 8.71 6.73 12.66
C LEU A 64 8.29 5.45 11.94
N ALA A 65 7.28 4.78 12.49
CA ALA A 65 6.57 3.67 11.87
C ALA A 65 5.12 4.08 11.56
N GLU A 66 4.28 3.14 11.11
CA GLU A 66 2.91 3.34 10.64
C GLU A 66 2.85 4.05 9.27
N SER A 67 2.41 3.31 8.25
CA SER A 67 2.44 3.82 6.87
C SER A 67 1.65 5.13 6.67
N ALA A 68 0.48 5.27 7.29
CA ALA A 68 -0.32 6.49 7.18
C ALA A 68 0.36 7.68 7.88
N ALA A 69 0.90 7.47 9.09
CA ALA A 69 1.62 8.50 9.82
C ALA A 69 2.89 8.95 9.06
N ILE A 70 3.62 8.02 8.44
CA ILE A 70 4.79 8.33 7.62
C ILE A 70 4.38 9.13 6.38
N VAL A 71 3.29 8.75 5.70
CA VAL A 71 2.77 9.46 4.53
C VAL A 71 2.42 10.90 4.91
N ASP A 72 1.63 11.09 5.97
CA ASP A 72 1.25 12.42 6.45
C ASP A 72 2.46 13.25 6.84
N TYR A 73 3.44 12.65 7.53
CA TYR A 73 4.68 13.31 7.92
C TYR A 73 5.47 13.79 6.70
N ILE A 74 5.68 12.93 5.70
CA ILE A 74 6.44 13.25 4.49
C ILE A 74 5.73 14.33 3.68
N VAL A 75 4.42 14.23 3.49
CA VAL A 75 3.64 15.24 2.76
C VAL A 75 3.69 16.60 3.44
N ALA A 76 3.50 16.63 4.76
CA ALA A 76 3.52 17.88 5.52
C ALA A 76 4.90 18.55 5.52
N ARG A 77 5.95 17.74 5.69
CA ARG A 77 7.32 18.27 5.89
C ARG A 77 8.07 18.52 4.59
N TYR A 78 7.84 17.68 3.57
CA TYR A 78 8.61 17.67 2.32
C TYR A 78 7.74 17.84 1.06
N GLY A 79 6.45 17.54 1.17
CA GLY A 79 5.55 17.51 0.02
C GLY A 79 4.97 18.86 -0.36
N HIS A 80 5.03 19.87 0.50
CA HIS A 80 4.41 21.19 0.27
C HIS A 80 2.94 21.10 -0.12
N GLY A 81 2.17 20.20 0.51
CA GLY A 81 0.75 19.99 0.25
C GLY A 81 0.42 19.25 -1.05
N ARG A 82 1.43 18.70 -1.77
CA ARG A 82 1.17 17.88 -2.97
C ARG A 82 0.62 16.51 -2.59
N LEU A 83 -0.17 15.94 -3.48
CA LEU A 83 -0.77 14.59 -3.37
C LEU A 83 -1.80 14.45 -2.25
N VAL A 84 -2.28 15.56 -1.69
CA VAL A 84 -3.40 15.65 -0.75
C VAL A 84 -4.36 16.72 -1.21
N LEU A 85 -5.63 16.60 -0.85
CA LEU A 85 -6.64 17.61 -1.15
C LEU A 85 -6.84 18.53 0.05
N ALA A 86 -7.01 19.83 -0.21
CA ALA A 86 -7.33 20.81 0.82
C ALA A 86 -8.77 20.63 1.33
N PRO A 87 -9.11 21.07 2.57
CA PRO A 87 -10.46 20.94 3.12
C PRO A 87 -11.56 21.55 2.26
N GLU A 88 -11.23 22.57 1.48
CA GLU A 88 -12.17 23.28 0.58
C GLU A 88 -12.40 22.55 -0.75
N HIS A 89 -11.59 21.52 -1.04
CA HIS A 89 -11.72 20.75 -2.29
C HIS A 89 -13.01 19.92 -2.28
N PRO A 90 -13.81 19.90 -3.37
CA PRO A 90 -15.08 19.15 -3.42
C PRO A 90 -14.92 17.66 -3.12
N ASP A 91 -13.80 17.06 -3.49
CA ASP A 91 -13.50 15.64 -3.23
C ASP A 91 -12.75 15.39 -1.91
N TYR A 92 -12.61 16.39 -1.03
CA TYR A 92 -11.85 16.22 0.22
C TYR A 92 -12.37 15.09 1.10
N ALA A 93 -13.69 14.97 1.25
CA ALA A 93 -14.30 13.88 2.02
C ALA A 93 -14.00 12.50 1.41
N GLN A 94 -13.97 12.40 0.07
CA GLN A 94 -13.59 11.18 -0.64
C GLN A 94 -12.11 10.85 -0.45
N PHE A 95 -11.24 11.86 -0.51
CA PHE A 95 -9.83 11.70 -0.21
C PHE A 95 -9.61 11.11 1.19
N LEU A 96 -10.21 11.69 2.22
CA LEU A 96 -10.12 11.17 3.59
C LEU A 96 -10.67 9.74 3.68
N TYR A 97 -11.84 9.48 3.09
CA TYR A 97 -12.45 8.16 3.11
C TYR A 97 -11.50 7.10 2.53
N TRP A 98 -11.00 7.31 1.32
CA TRP A 98 -10.17 6.32 0.63
C TRP A 98 -8.75 6.20 1.20
N PHE A 99 -8.19 7.29 1.73
CA PHE A 99 -6.92 7.26 2.44
C PHE A 99 -7.00 6.34 3.67
N HIS A 100 -8.02 6.52 4.50
CA HIS A 100 -8.22 5.69 5.69
C HIS A 100 -8.76 4.29 5.37
N PHE A 101 -9.52 4.14 4.28
CA PHE A 101 -10.01 2.83 3.81
C PHE A 101 -8.88 1.84 3.55
N ALA A 102 -7.75 2.29 3.07
CA ALA A 102 -6.59 1.45 2.76
C ALA A 102 -6.14 0.63 3.99
N ASN A 103 -5.91 1.30 5.13
CA ASN A 103 -5.44 0.64 6.36
C ASN A 103 -6.59 0.22 7.30
N GLY A 104 -7.74 0.89 7.26
CA GLY A 104 -8.88 0.57 8.11
C GLY A 104 -9.76 -0.56 7.58
N THR A 105 -9.78 -0.78 6.27
CA THR A 105 -10.71 -1.73 5.64
C THR A 105 -10.03 -2.69 4.69
N LEU A 106 -9.35 -2.20 3.65
CA LEU A 106 -8.81 -3.04 2.57
C LEU A 106 -7.70 -3.97 3.08
N GLN A 107 -6.64 -3.42 3.66
CA GLN A 107 -5.52 -4.24 4.13
C GLN A 107 -5.90 -5.19 5.26
N PRO A 108 -6.71 -4.81 6.28
CA PRO A 108 -7.21 -5.75 7.27
C PRO A 108 -8.10 -6.85 6.70
N ALA A 109 -8.93 -6.55 5.70
CA ALA A 109 -9.74 -7.58 5.03
C ALA A 109 -8.85 -8.60 4.30
N THR A 110 -7.83 -8.12 3.56
CA THR A 110 -6.84 -8.98 2.90
C THR A 110 -6.04 -9.80 3.93
N GLY A 111 -5.55 -9.16 5.00
CA GLY A 111 -4.77 -9.83 6.06
C GLY A 111 -5.56 -10.94 6.77
N ARG A 112 -6.84 -10.71 7.09
CA ARG A 112 -7.70 -11.75 7.67
C ARG A 112 -7.85 -12.95 6.74
N ASN A 113 -8.11 -12.72 5.46
CA ASN A 113 -8.23 -13.81 4.48
C ASN A 113 -6.89 -14.55 4.29
N MET A 114 -5.76 -13.85 4.36
CA MET A 114 -4.43 -14.47 4.32
C MET A 114 -4.19 -15.41 5.51
N ILE A 115 -4.65 -15.05 6.70
CA ILE A 115 -4.57 -15.93 7.89
C ILE A 115 -5.50 -17.14 7.71
N LEU A 116 -6.76 -16.91 7.32
CA LEU A 116 -7.75 -17.97 7.12
C LEU A 116 -7.32 -18.98 6.04
N ALA A 117 -6.65 -18.51 4.98
CA ALA A 117 -6.13 -19.37 3.91
C ALA A 117 -5.02 -20.34 4.38
N ARG A 118 -4.44 -20.12 5.55
CA ARG A 118 -3.41 -20.99 6.17
C ARG A 118 -3.99 -21.96 7.20
N LEU A 119 -5.27 -21.83 7.51
CA LEU A 119 -5.99 -22.73 8.40
C LEU A 119 -6.68 -23.81 7.55
N ASP A 120 -6.62 -25.05 8.02
CA ASP A 120 -7.32 -26.17 7.39
C ASP A 120 -8.79 -26.14 7.81
N LEU A 121 -9.56 -25.24 7.18
CA LEU A 121 -10.98 -25.06 7.42
C LEU A 121 -11.79 -25.66 6.28
N GLU A 122 -12.84 -26.40 6.62
CA GLU A 122 -13.80 -26.92 5.63
C GLU A 122 -14.39 -25.77 4.78
N ALA A 123 -14.61 -26.04 3.50
CA ALA A 123 -15.07 -25.04 2.53
C ALA A 123 -16.44 -24.41 2.90
N ASP A 124 -17.26 -25.15 3.64
CA ASP A 124 -18.58 -24.73 4.13
C ASP A 124 -18.53 -24.04 5.50
N ASN A 125 -17.34 -23.84 6.09
CA ASN A 125 -17.20 -23.13 7.35
C ASN A 125 -17.82 -21.73 7.25
N ALA A 126 -18.76 -21.43 8.16
CA ALA A 126 -19.54 -20.19 8.14
C ALA A 126 -18.66 -18.93 8.28
N VAL A 127 -17.60 -18.99 9.12
CA VAL A 127 -16.67 -17.86 9.32
C VAL A 127 -15.86 -17.63 8.06
N LEU A 128 -15.35 -18.69 7.43
CA LEU A 128 -14.60 -18.59 6.19
C LEU A 128 -15.44 -17.95 5.08
N ARG A 129 -16.71 -18.41 4.89
CA ARG A 129 -17.63 -17.82 3.91
C ARG A 129 -17.93 -16.35 4.20
N ALA A 130 -18.20 -16.01 5.47
CA ALA A 130 -18.49 -14.64 5.86
C ALA A 130 -17.30 -13.72 5.59
N MET A 131 -16.06 -14.13 5.90
CA MET A 131 -14.86 -13.32 5.66
C MET A 131 -14.54 -13.17 4.17
N LYS A 132 -14.69 -14.22 3.37
CA LYS A 132 -14.57 -14.16 1.91
C LYS A 132 -15.63 -13.22 1.30
N GLY A 133 -16.89 -13.33 1.72
CA GLY A 133 -17.96 -12.43 1.27
C GLY A 133 -17.70 -10.96 1.63
N ARG A 134 -17.16 -10.71 2.83
CA ARG A 134 -16.77 -9.35 3.24
C ARG A 134 -15.60 -8.81 2.41
N PHE A 135 -14.64 -9.63 2.06
CA PHE A 135 -13.54 -9.25 1.17
C PHE A 135 -14.03 -8.92 -0.25
N ASP A 136 -14.94 -9.73 -0.78
CA ASP A 136 -15.58 -9.46 -2.07
C ASP A 136 -16.34 -8.11 -2.06
N LEU A 137 -17.07 -7.79 -0.98
CA LEU A 137 -17.72 -6.48 -0.83
C LEU A 137 -16.70 -5.32 -0.83
N VAL A 138 -15.52 -5.51 -0.24
CA VAL A 138 -14.45 -4.52 -0.26
C VAL A 138 -13.95 -4.29 -1.70
N LEU A 139 -13.69 -5.36 -2.46
CA LEU A 139 -13.27 -5.25 -3.86
C LEU A 139 -14.35 -4.61 -4.74
N ARG A 140 -15.63 -4.99 -4.57
CA ARG A 140 -16.76 -4.36 -5.29
C ARG A 140 -16.89 -2.87 -4.99
N SER A 141 -16.61 -2.44 -3.76
CA SER A 141 -16.65 -1.02 -3.40
C SER A 141 -15.57 -0.23 -4.15
N ILE A 142 -14.37 -0.79 -4.26
CA ILE A 142 -13.28 -0.21 -5.04
C ILE A 142 -13.62 -0.22 -6.54
N GLU A 143 -14.15 -1.32 -7.06
CA GLU A 143 -14.57 -1.47 -8.46
C GLU A 143 -15.60 -0.40 -8.83
N ALA A 144 -16.67 -0.28 -8.04
CA ALA A 144 -17.73 0.70 -8.27
C ALA A 144 -17.19 2.15 -8.25
N ARG A 145 -16.24 2.44 -7.34
CA ARG A 145 -15.60 3.76 -7.29
C ARG A 145 -14.78 4.02 -8.55
N LEU A 146 -13.90 3.11 -8.92
CA LEU A 146 -12.99 3.25 -10.06
C LEU A 146 -13.68 3.14 -11.43
N ALA A 147 -14.89 2.60 -11.48
CA ALA A 147 -15.75 2.68 -12.66
C ALA A 147 -16.30 4.10 -12.92
N ALA A 148 -16.35 4.94 -11.89
CA ALA A 148 -16.89 6.30 -11.97
C ALA A 148 -15.81 7.40 -12.02
N VAL A 149 -14.59 7.12 -11.57
CA VAL A 149 -13.49 8.09 -11.46
C VAL A 149 -12.15 7.47 -11.76
N ASP A 150 -11.17 8.28 -12.14
CA ASP A 150 -9.83 7.80 -12.52
C ASP A 150 -8.96 7.38 -11.33
N HIS A 151 -9.13 8.03 -10.17
CA HIS A 151 -8.39 7.78 -8.94
C HIS A 151 -9.33 7.66 -7.74
N LEU A 152 -8.86 7.06 -6.65
CA LEU A 152 -9.72 6.77 -5.50
C LEU A 152 -10.35 8.03 -4.88
N ALA A 153 -9.62 9.14 -4.77
CA ALA A 153 -10.17 10.39 -4.27
C ALA A 153 -11.14 11.06 -5.27
N GLY A 154 -10.89 10.95 -6.58
CA GLY A 154 -11.65 11.60 -7.63
C GLY A 154 -10.87 11.66 -8.95
N ALA A 155 -10.78 12.83 -9.55
CA ALA A 155 -10.00 13.04 -10.77
C ALA A 155 -8.48 13.08 -10.51
N GLU A 156 -8.07 13.50 -9.31
CA GLU A 156 -6.67 13.70 -8.97
C GLU A 156 -6.06 12.46 -8.31
N PHE A 157 -4.81 12.14 -8.72
CA PHE A 157 -3.97 11.17 -8.03
C PHE A 157 -3.52 11.72 -6.68
N THR A 158 -3.73 10.94 -5.60
CA THR A 158 -3.44 11.35 -4.23
C THR A 158 -2.75 10.25 -3.43
N THR A 159 -2.39 10.56 -2.19
CA THR A 159 -1.87 9.57 -1.25
C THR A 159 -2.88 8.46 -0.92
N ALA A 160 -4.18 8.63 -1.18
CA ALA A 160 -5.18 7.56 -1.07
C ALA A 160 -4.89 6.40 -2.05
N ASP A 161 -4.42 6.74 -3.25
CA ASP A 161 -3.98 5.75 -4.25
C ASP A 161 -2.71 5.03 -3.80
N ILE A 162 -1.71 5.80 -3.35
CA ILE A 162 -0.43 5.25 -2.83
C ILE A 162 -0.68 4.26 -1.70
N MET A 163 -1.60 4.59 -0.79
CA MET A 163 -1.94 3.73 0.34
C MET A 163 -2.66 2.44 -0.06
N SER A 164 -3.42 2.44 -1.15
CA SER A 164 -4.29 1.32 -1.53
C SER A 164 -3.63 0.30 -2.45
N VAL A 165 -2.75 0.74 -3.36
CA VAL A 165 -2.18 -0.08 -4.45
C VAL A 165 -1.43 -1.30 -3.93
N PHE A 166 -0.64 -1.19 -2.87
CA PHE A 166 0.06 -2.33 -2.26
C PHE A 166 -0.86 -3.54 -2.02
N SER A 167 -2.05 -3.28 -1.47
CA SER A 167 -3.01 -4.35 -1.14
C SER A 167 -3.62 -5.01 -2.38
N LEU A 168 -3.64 -4.30 -3.52
CA LEU A 168 -4.16 -4.79 -4.80
C LEU A 168 -3.08 -5.40 -5.70
N THR A 169 -1.82 -5.23 -5.36
CA THR A 169 -0.64 -5.66 -6.15
C THR A 169 0.26 -6.59 -5.34
N THR A 170 1.31 -6.08 -4.72
CA THR A 170 2.35 -6.85 -4.04
C THR A 170 1.82 -7.79 -2.96
N MET A 171 0.76 -7.40 -2.23
CA MET A 171 0.14 -8.26 -1.22
C MET A 171 -0.46 -9.54 -1.81
N ARG A 172 -0.81 -9.56 -3.11
CA ARG A 172 -1.29 -10.75 -3.84
C ARG A 172 -0.24 -11.87 -3.97
N LEU A 173 1.04 -11.56 -3.74
CA LEU A 173 2.09 -12.58 -3.61
C LEU A 173 1.92 -13.47 -2.35
N PHE A 174 1.21 -12.96 -1.34
CA PHE A 174 0.98 -13.64 -0.05
C PHE A 174 -0.44 -14.18 0.08
N LEU A 175 -1.40 -13.54 -0.56
CA LEU A 175 -2.78 -13.99 -0.72
C LEU A 175 -3.19 -13.78 -2.18
N PRO A 176 -3.02 -14.76 -3.05
CA PRO A 176 -3.52 -14.66 -4.43
C PRO A 176 -5.04 -14.53 -4.46
N PHE A 177 -5.54 -13.56 -5.24
CA PHE A 177 -6.94 -13.43 -5.59
C PHE A 177 -7.07 -12.88 -7.02
N ASP A 178 -8.16 -13.26 -7.67
CA ASP A 178 -8.41 -12.91 -9.06
C ASP A 178 -9.06 -11.52 -9.18
N LEU A 179 -8.52 -10.70 -10.07
CA LEU A 179 -9.10 -9.41 -10.44
C LEU A 179 -9.85 -9.43 -11.78
N ALA A 180 -9.99 -10.57 -12.43
CA ALA A 180 -10.76 -10.68 -13.69
C ALA A 180 -12.22 -10.18 -13.54
N PRO A 181 -12.92 -10.39 -12.40
CA PRO A 181 -14.25 -9.84 -12.18
C PRO A 181 -14.32 -8.32 -11.97
N TYR A 182 -13.16 -7.64 -11.87
CA TYR A 182 -13.04 -6.23 -11.49
C TYR A 182 -12.28 -5.41 -12.56
N PRO A 183 -12.91 -5.16 -13.74
CA PRO A 183 -12.24 -4.49 -14.86
C PRO A 183 -11.80 -3.07 -14.58
N ALA A 184 -12.52 -2.29 -13.75
CA ALA A 184 -12.12 -0.94 -13.39
C ALA A 184 -10.89 -0.91 -12.48
N ILE A 185 -10.79 -1.85 -11.52
CA ILE A 185 -9.57 -2.03 -10.71
C ILE A 185 -8.39 -2.38 -11.62
N ARG A 186 -8.56 -3.30 -12.57
CA ARG A 186 -7.49 -3.67 -13.51
C ARG A 186 -7.03 -2.49 -14.37
N ALA A 187 -7.97 -1.73 -14.95
CA ALA A 187 -7.67 -0.53 -15.73
C ALA A 187 -6.94 0.53 -14.88
N TYR A 188 -7.37 0.71 -13.64
CA TYR A 188 -6.69 1.59 -12.69
C TYR A 188 -5.26 1.13 -12.39
N LEU A 189 -5.02 -0.15 -12.11
CA LEU A 189 -3.68 -0.67 -11.85
C LEU A 189 -2.76 -0.54 -13.07
N GLN A 190 -3.29 -0.66 -14.29
CA GLN A 190 -2.53 -0.38 -15.51
C GLN A 190 -2.09 1.08 -15.58
N ARG A 191 -3.01 2.05 -15.31
CA ARG A 191 -2.66 3.48 -15.24
C ARG A 191 -1.60 3.76 -14.17
N ILE A 192 -1.70 3.12 -13.00
CA ILE A 192 -0.66 3.20 -11.96
C ILE A 192 0.68 2.68 -12.50
N GLY A 193 0.69 1.57 -13.20
CA GLY A 193 1.88 0.98 -13.80
C GLY A 193 2.54 1.86 -14.88
N GLU A 194 1.80 2.80 -15.47
CA GLU A 194 2.32 3.77 -16.44
C GLU A 194 3.04 4.96 -15.79
N ARG A 195 2.82 5.19 -14.49
CA ARG A 195 3.47 6.30 -13.77
C ARG A 195 4.96 6.07 -13.61
N ASP A 196 5.76 7.01 -14.10
CA ASP A 196 7.22 6.91 -14.03
C ASP A 196 7.74 6.81 -12.60
N ALA A 197 7.12 7.51 -11.66
CA ALA A 197 7.48 7.47 -10.25
C ALA A 197 7.22 6.08 -9.64
N TYR A 198 6.09 5.44 -9.98
CA TYR A 198 5.80 4.06 -9.55
C TYR A 198 6.85 3.09 -10.10
N ARG A 199 7.14 3.17 -11.40
CA ARG A 199 8.17 2.32 -12.03
C ARG A 199 9.56 2.51 -11.41
N ARG A 200 9.93 3.77 -11.09
CA ARG A 200 11.20 4.05 -10.39
C ARG A 200 11.22 3.45 -9.00
N ALA A 201 10.14 3.62 -8.24
CA ALA A 201 10.01 3.08 -6.89
C ALA A 201 10.15 1.57 -6.86
N MET A 202 9.44 0.87 -7.74
CA MET A 202 9.53 -0.60 -7.83
C MET A 202 10.92 -1.07 -8.24
N ARG A 203 11.56 -0.44 -9.22
CA ARG A 203 12.95 -0.78 -9.60
C ARG A 203 13.97 -0.53 -8.49
N LYS A 204 13.75 0.48 -7.63
CA LYS A 204 14.64 0.78 -6.51
C LYS A 204 14.42 -0.15 -5.31
N GLY A 205 13.17 -0.42 -4.98
CA GLY A 205 12.80 -1.21 -3.81
C GLY A 205 12.84 -2.71 -4.06
N ASP A 206 12.20 -3.15 -5.12
CA ASP A 206 12.02 -4.57 -5.44
C ASP A 206 12.38 -4.85 -6.92
N PRO A 207 13.68 -4.74 -7.32
CA PRO A 207 14.11 -4.83 -8.72
C PRO A 207 13.75 -6.16 -9.40
N ASP A 208 13.65 -7.24 -8.62
CA ASP A 208 13.32 -8.59 -9.11
C ASP A 208 11.81 -8.87 -9.13
N LEU A 209 10.98 -7.89 -8.77
CA LEU A 209 9.53 -8.03 -8.75
C LEU A 209 8.90 -7.41 -9.99
N THR A 210 8.21 -8.22 -10.78
CA THR A 210 7.26 -7.70 -11.76
C THR A 210 5.94 -7.36 -11.03
N PRO A 211 5.51 -6.09 -11.00
CA PRO A 211 4.26 -5.71 -10.33
C PRO A 211 3.04 -6.44 -10.91
N LEU A 212 2.16 -6.91 -10.04
CA LEU A 212 0.91 -7.58 -10.42
C LEU A 212 -0.18 -6.55 -10.75
N LEU A 213 -0.23 -6.10 -12.00
CA LEU A 213 -1.12 -5.02 -12.46
C LEU A 213 -2.38 -5.55 -13.19
N THR A 214 -2.58 -6.87 -13.22
CA THR A 214 -3.72 -7.53 -13.90
C THR A 214 -4.48 -8.44 -12.98
#